data_51dc802da7a345bda4082fd19eecd6bb
#
_entry.id   51dc802da7a345bda4082fd19eecd6bb
#
_cell.length_a   1.000
_cell.length_b   1.000
_cell.length_c   1.000
_cell.angle_alpha   90.00
_cell.angle_beta   90.00
_cell.angle_gamma   90.00
#
_symmetry.space_group_name_H-M   'P 1'
#
loop_
_entity.id
_entity.type
_entity.pdbx_description
1 polymer ?
#
loop_
_entity_poly.entity_id
_entity_poly.type
_entity_poly.pdbx_seq_one_letter_code
_entity_poly.pdbx_strand_id
1 'polypeptide(L)'
;MSLSNKMIFLVVDDSKISRKWLIEMIPKKIVENAEIIEGSNGEEAIALYDQHKPDVVFLDITMPVIDGFEALERIRAINPEALVVMISADRQKSTKEKVLSLGASAIISKPVDEQEFRTTLLKLVF
;
A
#
# COMPACT_ATOMS: atom_id res chain seq x y z
N MET A 1 24.64 -11.57 6.12
CA MET A 1 23.19 -11.61 6.24
C MET A 1 22.73 -10.77 7.42
N SER A 2 21.77 -9.94 7.19
CA SER A 2 21.24 -9.09 8.25
C SER A 2 20.24 -9.86 9.10
N LEU A 3 20.41 -9.81 10.43
CA LEU A 3 19.44 -10.39 11.36
C LEU A 3 18.21 -9.51 11.47
N SER A 4 18.24 -8.33 10.87
CA SER A 4 17.16 -7.36 10.92
C SER A 4 16.35 -7.31 9.62
N ASN A 5 16.33 -8.40 8.85
CA ASN A 5 15.54 -8.47 7.62
C ASN A 5 14.05 -8.55 7.94
N LYS A 6 13.54 -7.51 8.58
CA LYS A 6 12.12 -7.39 8.79
C LYS A 6 11.49 -6.88 7.52
N MET A 7 10.29 -7.36 7.24
CA MET A 7 9.48 -6.74 6.19
C MET A 7 9.08 -5.34 6.62
N ILE A 8 9.04 -4.44 5.67
CA ILE A 8 8.59 -3.07 5.91
C ILE A 8 7.34 -2.83 5.10
N PHE A 9 6.26 -2.44 5.77
CA PHE A 9 5.00 -2.09 5.11
C PHE A 9 4.76 -0.60 5.28
N LEU A 10 4.37 0.04 4.19
CA LEU A 10 3.94 1.44 4.22
C LEU A 10 2.44 1.48 4.00
N VAL A 11 1.71 2.08 4.94
CA VAL A 11 0.26 2.19 4.89
C VAL A 11 -0.09 3.67 4.77
N VAL A 12 -0.71 4.05 3.66
CA VAL A 12 -1.01 5.44 3.37
C VAL A 12 -2.51 5.65 3.16
N ASP A 13 -3.10 6.46 4.00
CA ASP A 13 -4.51 6.84 3.97
C ASP A 13 -4.62 8.10 4.82
N ASP A 14 -5.44 9.06 4.40
CA ASP A 14 -5.60 10.29 5.16
C ASP A 14 -6.40 10.09 6.45
N SER A 15 -7.06 8.95 6.61
CA SER A 15 -7.81 8.59 7.81
C SER A 15 -6.97 7.71 8.73
N LYS A 16 -6.67 8.22 9.92
CA LYS A 16 -5.93 7.46 10.92
C LYS A 16 -6.63 6.16 11.29
N ILE A 17 -7.96 6.20 11.39
CA ILE A 17 -8.75 5.01 11.73
C ILE A 17 -8.70 3.98 10.62
N SER A 18 -8.75 4.41 9.35
CA SER A 18 -8.62 3.50 8.23
C SER A 18 -7.26 2.81 8.23
N ARG A 19 -6.19 3.56 8.53
CA ARG A 19 -4.86 2.96 8.62
C ARG A 19 -4.81 1.92 9.73
N LYS A 20 -5.38 2.25 10.89
CA LYS A 20 -5.39 1.32 12.02
C LYS A 20 -6.10 0.02 11.67
N TRP A 21 -7.27 0.12 11.06
CA TRP A 21 -8.05 -1.07 10.68
C TRP A 21 -7.30 -1.93 9.67
N LEU A 22 -6.65 -1.30 8.70
CA LEU A 22 -5.89 -2.04 7.70
C LEU A 22 -4.71 -2.77 8.34
N ILE A 23 -3.99 -2.09 9.21
CA ILE A 23 -2.84 -2.68 9.91
C ILE A 23 -3.30 -3.89 10.75
N GLU A 24 -4.47 -3.79 11.38
CA GLU A 24 -5.01 -4.89 12.19
C GLU A 24 -5.39 -6.10 11.34
N MET A 25 -5.60 -5.92 10.03
CA MET A 25 -5.89 -7.03 9.13
C MET A 25 -4.65 -7.80 8.72
N ILE A 26 -3.47 -7.24 8.90
CA ILE A 26 -2.23 -7.95 8.58
C ILE A 26 -2.11 -9.15 9.51
N PRO A 27 -1.85 -10.36 8.98
CA PRO A 27 -1.73 -11.54 9.84
C PRO A 27 -0.72 -11.32 10.96
N LYS A 28 -1.08 -11.76 12.15
CA LYS A 28 -0.29 -11.50 13.35
C LYS A 28 1.16 -11.98 13.21
N LYS A 29 1.35 -13.15 12.62
CA LYS A 29 2.69 -13.71 12.44
C LYS A 29 3.57 -12.83 11.55
N ILE A 30 2.95 -12.12 10.61
CA ILE A 30 3.68 -11.22 9.72
C ILE A 30 4.00 -9.93 10.46
N VAL A 31 3.01 -9.34 11.13
CA VAL A 31 3.19 -8.04 11.77
C VAL A 31 4.18 -8.09 12.94
N GLU A 32 4.28 -9.23 13.61
CA GLU A 32 5.23 -9.41 14.71
C GLU A 32 6.67 -9.25 14.25
N ASN A 33 6.94 -9.55 12.98
CA ASN A 33 8.28 -9.48 12.41
C ASN A 33 8.38 -8.43 11.32
N ALA A 34 7.56 -7.38 11.41
CA ALA A 34 7.52 -6.34 10.40
C ALA A 34 7.62 -4.97 11.05
N GLU A 35 8.07 -4.01 10.24
CA GLU A 35 8.02 -2.60 10.59
C GLU A 35 6.86 -1.98 9.81
N ILE A 36 5.99 -1.24 10.47
CA ILE A 36 4.86 -0.57 9.84
C ILE A 36 5.13 0.93 9.84
N ILE A 37 5.10 1.52 8.68
CA ILE A 37 5.28 2.96 8.50
C ILE A 37 3.98 3.52 7.98
N GLU A 38 3.53 4.66 8.50
CA GLU A 38 2.26 5.26 8.12
C GLU A 38 2.48 6.62 7.47
N GLY A 39 1.71 6.88 6.43
CA GLY A 39 1.64 8.18 5.78
C GLY A 39 0.20 8.62 5.66
N SER A 40 -0.05 9.93 5.60
CA SER A 40 -1.39 10.48 5.58
C SER A 40 -1.74 11.19 4.28
N ASN A 41 -0.83 11.27 3.33
CA ASN A 41 -1.10 11.86 2.02
C ASN A 41 -0.09 11.34 0.99
N GLY A 42 -0.31 11.72 -0.27
CA GLY A 42 0.52 11.22 -1.36
C GLY A 42 1.96 11.72 -1.32
N GLU A 43 2.17 12.95 -0.85
CA GLU A 43 3.52 13.50 -0.72
C GLU A 43 4.32 12.71 0.31
N GLU A 44 3.70 12.42 1.46
CA GLU A 44 4.35 11.58 2.48
C GLU A 44 4.63 10.18 1.95
N ALA A 45 3.70 9.62 1.16
CA ALA A 45 3.89 8.30 0.58
C ALA A 45 5.16 8.24 -0.25
N ILE A 46 5.37 9.24 -1.10
CA ILE A 46 6.54 9.28 -1.97
C ILE A 46 7.82 9.43 -1.16
N ALA A 47 7.83 10.36 -0.19
CA ALA A 47 8.99 10.61 0.64
C ALA A 47 9.35 9.40 1.50
N LEU A 48 8.35 8.77 2.10
CA LEU A 48 8.57 7.60 2.94
C LEU A 48 9.01 6.40 2.11
N TYR A 49 8.47 6.26 0.90
CA TYR A 49 8.94 5.20 0.02
C TYR A 49 10.41 5.38 -0.33
N ASP A 50 10.79 6.59 -0.70
CA ASP A 50 12.17 6.87 -1.07
C ASP A 50 13.12 6.64 0.09
N GLN A 51 12.70 7.00 1.30
CA GLN A 51 13.53 6.90 2.49
C GLN A 51 13.68 5.45 2.98
N HIS A 52 12.59 4.69 2.99
CA HIS A 52 12.56 3.38 3.64
C HIS A 52 12.55 2.20 2.69
N LYS A 53 12.21 2.41 1.42
CA LYS A 53 12.08 1.35 0.41
C LYS A 53 11.26 0.16 0.94
N PRO A 54 10.01 0.41 1.35
CA PRO A 54 9.18 -0.67 1.93
C PRO A 54 8.96 -1.82 0.96
N ASP A 55 8.72 -2.98 1.51
CA ASP A 55 8.46 -4.18 0.70
C ASP A 55 7.10 -4.16 0.04
N VAL A 56 6.11 -3.60 0.73
CA VAL A 56 4.74 -3.47 0.19
C VAL A 56 4.17 -2.14 0.63
N VAL A 57 3.48 -1.47 -0.29
CA VAL A 57 2.78 -0.21 -0.02
C VAL A 57 1.28 -0.45 -0.17
N PHE A 58 0.50 -0.04 0.83
CA PHE A 58 -0.95 0.04 0.75
C PHE A 58 -1.30 1.51 0.61
N LEU A 59 -1.92 1.88 -0.50
CA LEU A 59 -2.06 3.27 -0.90
C LEU A 59 -3.51 3.57 -1.28
N ASP A 60 -4.15 4.45 -0.52
CA ASP A 60 -5.48 4.93 -0.84
C ASP A 60 -5.41 5.82 -2.09
N ILE A 61 -6.41 5.71 -2.96
CA ILE A 61 -6.45 6.52 -4.17
C ILE A 61 -6.84 7.97 -3.85
N THR A 62 -7.84 8.15 -2.97
CA THR A 62 -8.36 9.48 -2.67
C THR A 62 -7.64 10.09 -1.48
N MET A 63 -6.73 11.02 -1.75
CA MET A 63 -5.96 11.69 -0.70
C MET A 63 -5.72 13.14 -1.07
N PRO A 64 -5.51 14.02 -0.06
CA PRO A 64 -5.19 15.42 -0.33
C PRO A 64 -3.76 15.58 -0.82
N VAL A 65 -3.46 16.74 -1.37
CA VAL A 65 -2.17 17.19 -1.89
C VAL A 65 -1.81 16.48 -3.19
N ILE A 66 -1.38 15.22 -3.10
CA ILE A 66 -1.09 14.37 -4.25
C ILE A 66 -1.95 13.12 -4.10
N ASP A 67 -2.77 12.82 -5.11
CA ASP A 67 -3.66 11.68 -5.06
C ASP A 67 -2.91 10.36 -5.24
N GLY A 68 -3.63 9.26 -5.06
CA GLY A 68 -3.02 7.93 -5.15
C GLY A 68 -2.50 7.56 -6.52
N PHE A 69 -3.10 8.09 -7.59
CA PHE A 69 -2.61 7.81 -8.95
C PHE A 69 -1.22 8.40 -9.15
N GLU A 70 -1.04 9.66 -8.78
CA GLU A 70 0.25 10.32 -8.93
C GLU A 70 1.29 9.71 -7.98
N ALA A 71 0.88 9.39 -6.75
CA ALA A 71 1.80 8.75 -5.80
C ALA A 71 2.28 7.40 -6.32
N LEU A 72 1.37 6.59 -6.87
CA LEU A 72 1.72 5.31 -7.47
C LEU A 72 2.73 5.49 -8.61
N GLU A 73 2.45 6.44 -9.49
CA GLU A 73 3.32 6.69 -10.63
C GLU A 73 4.72 7.08 -10.19
N ARG A 74 4.82 7.96 -9.19
CA ARG A 74 6.12 8.40 -8.69
C ARG A 74 6.87 7.31 -7.93
N ILE A 75 6.16 6.50 -7.15
CA ILE A 75 6.77 5.37 -6.45
C ILE A 75 7.35 4.38 -7.47
N ARG A 76 6.59 4.08 -8.52
CA ARG A 76 7.06 3.18 -9.57
C ARG A 76 8.22 3.78 -10.36
N ALA A 77 8.31 5.10 -10.44
CA ALA A 77 9.47 5.74 -11.06
C ALA A 77 10.73 5.60 -10.19
N ILE A 78 10.57 5.62 -8.87
CA ILE A 78 11.68 5.39 -7.94
C ILE A 78 12.12 3.94 -8.03
N ASN A 79 11.18 3.01 -8.06
CA ASN A 79 11.45 1.57 -8.13
C ASN A 79 10.43 0.90 -9.03
N PRO A 80 10.82 0.52 -10.25
CA PRO A 80 9.89 -0.14 -11.19
C PRO A 80 9.36 -1.48 -10.68
N GLU A 81 9.96 -2.05 -9.63
CA GLU A 81 9.50 -3.31 -9.06
C GLU A 81 8.73 -3.14 -7.75
N ALA A 82 8.36 -1.89 -7.43
CA ALA A 82 7.63 -1.61 -6.19
C ALA A 82 6.30 -2.37 -6.17
N LEU A 83 6.01 -3.00 -5.04
CA LEU A 83 4.74 -3.70 -4.82
C LEU A 83 3.76 -2.72 -4.17
N VAL A 84 2.77 -2.27 -4.93
CA VAL A 84 1.80 -1.29 -4.46
C VAL A 84 0.39 -1.85 -4.61
N VAL A 85 -0.31 -1.96 -3.48
CA VAL A 85 -1.71 -2.36 -3.44
C VAL A 85 -2.54 -1.09 -3.29
N MET A 86 -3.38 -0.81 -4.27
CA MET A 86 -4.26 0.35 -4.22
C MET A 86 -5.51 0.01 -3.45
N ILE A 87 -6.00 0.95 -2.66
CA ILE A 87 -7.23 0.80 -1.88
C ILE A 87 -8.20 1.87 -2.36
N SER A 88 -9.42 1.49 -2.76
CA SER A 88 -10.33 2.45 -3.38
C SER A 88 -11.78 2.19 -3.02
N ALA A 89 -12.50 3.29 -2.75
CA ALA A 89 -13.96 3.25 -2.66
C ALA A 89 -14.61 3.22 -4.05
N ASP A 90 -13.87 3.59 -5.08
CA ASP A 90 -14.35 3.58 -6.46
C ASP A 90 -14.19 2.19 -7.06
N ARG A 91 -15.32 1.57 -7.45
CA ARG A 91 -15.34 0.22 -8.00
C ARG A 91 -15.44 0.18 -9.53
N GLN A 92 -15.27 1.33 -10.18
CA GLN A 92 -15.38 1.38 -11.62
C GLN A 92 -14.25 0.61 -12.29
N LYS A 93 -14.58 -0.06 -13.37
CA LYS A 93 -13.61 -0.82 -14.14
C LYS A 93 -12.50 0.09 -14.68
N SER A 94 -12.86 1.32 -15.07
CA SER A 94 -11.87 2.28 -15.59
C SER A 94 -10.82 2.64 -14.54
N THR A 95 -11.21 2.78 -13.26
CA THR A 95 -10.28 3.05 -12.18
C THR A 95 -9.33 1.87 -11.98
N LYS A 96 -9.89 0.66 -11.99
CA LYS A 96 -9.09 -0.55 -11.85
C LYS A 96 -8.08 -0.67 -12.97
N GLU A 97 -8.52 -0.44 -14.20
CA GLU A 97 -7.62 -0.51 -15.35
C GLU A 97 -6.53 0.54 -15.28
N LYS A 98 -6.88 1.75 -14.82
CA LYS A 98 -5.92 2.83 -14.71
C LYS A 98 -4.80 2.50 -13.72
N VAL A 99 -5.14 2.02 -12.51
CA VAL A 99 -4.11 1.73 -11.54
C VAL A 99 -3.23 0.57 -11.98
N LEU A 100 -3.82 -0.45 -12.60
CA LEU A 100 -3.03 -1.57 -13.10
C LEU A 100 -2.10 -1.13 -14.23
N SER A 101 -2.55 -0.22 -15.10
CA SER A 101 -1.70 0.30 -16.17
C SER A 101 -0.56 1.16 -15.64
N LEU A 102 -0.75 1.77 -14.47
CA LEU A 102 0.31 2.56 -13.81
C LEU A 102 1.26 1.68 -13.00
N GLY A 103 1.01 0.38 -12.96
CA GLY A 103 1.93 -0.56 -12.34
C GLY A 103 1.54 -1.03 -10.94
N ALA A 104 0.28 -0.81 -10.53
CA ALA A 104 -0.19 -1.35 -9.26
C ALA A 104 -0.16 -2.88 -9.29
N SER A 105 0.21 -3.48 -8.17
CA SER A 105 0.24 -4.94 -8.04
C SER A 105 -1.16 -5.51 -7.85
N ALA A 106 -2.05 -4.73 -7.23
CA ALA A 106 -3.42 -5.14 -7.00
C ALA A 106 -4.26 -3.93 -6.63
N ILE A 107 -5.58 -4.09 -6.67
CA ILE A 107 -6.52 -3.10 -6.17
C ILE A 107 -7.53 -3.81 -5.27
N ILE A 108 -7.82 -3.20 -4.13
CA ILE A 108 -8.79 -3.72 -3.16
C ILE A 108 -9.86 -2.65 -2.97
N SER A 109 -11.13 -3.05 -3.04
CA SER A 109 -12.25 -2.13 -2.88
C SER A 109 -12.59 -1.93 -1.41
N LYS A 110 -13.02 -0.72 -1.07
CA LYS A 110 -13.56 -0.43 0.26
C LYS A 110 -15.05 -0.75 0.30
N PRO A 111 -15.60 -1.24 1.40
CA PRO A 111 -14.89 -1.57 2.64
C PRO A 111 -14.01 -2.80 2.44
N VAL A 112 -12.83 -2.76 3.06
CA VAL A 112 -11.84 -3.82 2.85
C VAL A 112 -12.31 -5.11 3.50
N ASP A 113 -12.36 -6.18 2.71
CA ASP A 113 -12.65 -7.52 3.21
C ASP A 113 -11.35 -8.13 3.73
N GLU A 114 -11.36 -8.58 4.97
CA GLU A 114 -10.16 -9.08 5.62
C GLU A 114 -9.56 -10.27 4.89
N GLN A 115 -10.41 -11.20 4.43
CA GLN A 115 -9.93 -12.38 3.74
C GLN A 115 -9.31 -12.04 2.39
N GLU A 116 -9.93 -11.14 1.64
CA GLU A 116 -9.38 -10.68 0.37
C GLU A 116 -8.04 -9.97 0.59
N PHE A 117 -7.98 -9.12 1.61
CA PHE A 117 -6.76 -8.41 1.95
C PHE A 117 -5.62 -9.38 2.26
N ARG A 118 -5.89 -10.37 3.11
CA ARG A 118 -4.88 -11.35 3.50
C ARG A 118 -4.43 -12.20 2.33
N THR A 119 -5.38 -12.63 1.49
CA THR A 119 -5.05 -13.42 0.30
C THR A 119 -4.15 -12.62 -0.64
N THR A 120 -4.48 -11.35 -0.87
CA THR A 120 -3.70 -10.47 -1.72
C THR A 120 -2.29 -10.29 -1.15
N LEU A 121 -2.20 -10.00 0.14
CA LEU A 121 -0.91 -9.80 0.79
C LEU A 121 -0.03 -11.04 0.69
N LEU A 122 -0.59 -12.20 0.98
CA LEU A 122 0.17 -13.44 0.96
C LEU A 122 0.70 -13.77 -0.43
N LYS A 123 -0.06 -13.46 -1.47
CA LYS A 123 0.40 -13.66 -2.85
C LYS A 123 1.59 -12.77 -3.20
N LEU A 124 1.66 -11.60 -2.61
CA LEU A 124 2.73 -10.64 -2.91
C LEU A 124 4.02 -10.95 -2.16
N VAL A 125 3.91 -11.48 -0.94
CA VAL A 125 5.09 -11.68 -0.08
C VAL A 125 5.57 -13.13 -0.03
N PHE A 126 4.77 -14.04 -0.50
CA PHE A 126 5.09 -15.46 -0.59
C PHE A 126 4.75 -16.00 -1.96
#